data_cce34e00b65583962c6ea943ab2702c2
#
_entry.id   cce34e00b65583962c6ea943ab2702c2
#
_cell.length_a   1.000
_cell.length_b   1.000
_cell.length_c   1.000
_cell.angle_alpha   90.00
_cell.angle_beta   90.00
_cell.angle_gamma   90.00
#
_symmetry.space_group_name_H-M   'P 1'
#
loop_
_entity.id
_entity.type
_entity.pdbx_description
1 polymer ?
#
loop_
_entity_poly.entity_id
_entity_poly.type
_entity_poly.pdbx_seq_one_letter_code
_entity_poly.pdbx_strand_id
1 'polypeptide(L)'
;SNGYKVLSFQTYKAICLIPLVYRVSHENDILAAYLGYGLKLGKLSSRLGVRYEHTFQKIKYALGVGENFSTDFDDVVPSVSLGYRLNDAQSLRLGYNMRIYRPGIWSLNPYLDQTNPESLSQGNPNLVSEKNHNVQFTYNLFASRFSTSWMLSYSLTNNNITSVTTLVDDRTIESVKNPTGNLVNYTTYRNIGRTQMASLSGYLSWTVFRNTRLNLTLWGDYSDYDDRQSLHNYGWSGSMNGGVQQTLPKNWKLSLNFGGWTRSTGLQSKSDGNYYYSMTAQKSFLNNRLNFYMYANSFFQTEKHSKHTVTGENFLNRTDSSYNPCRFGLSVSWRIGELSSGVKKAERSIENDDVKSKK
;
A
#
# COMPACT_ATOMS: atom_id res chain seq x y z
N SER A 1 -3.05 29.86 -19.38
CA SER A 1 -2.02 28.80 -19.32
C SER A 1 -1.02 29.13 -18.23
N ASN A 2 -0.79 28.21 -17.31
CA ASN A 2 0.21 28.38 -16.25
C ASN A 2 1.28 27.29 -16.41
N GLY A 3 2.49 27.69 -16.80
CA GLY A 3 3.68 26.85 -16.81
C GLY A 3 4.51 27.10 -15.55
N TYR A 4 5.10 26.05 -14.98
CA TYR A 4 6.03 26.18 -13.86
C TYR A 4 7.26 25.29 -14.05
N LYS A 5 8.39 25.78 -13.54
CA LYS A 5 9.67 25.05 -13.47
C LYS A 5 10.10 25.05 -12.02
N VAL A 6 10.45 23.90 -11.49
CA VAL A 6 10.97 23.76 -10.13
C VAL A 6 12.19 22.87 -10.16
N LEU A 7 13.26 23.32 -9.51
CA LEU A 7 14.43 22.50 -9.17
C LEU A 7 14.34 22.15 -7.69
N SER A 8 14.50 20.88 -7.36
CA SER A 8 14.56 20.44 -5.97
C SER A 8 15.74 19.51 -5.74
N PHE A 9 16.31 19.61 -4.55
CA PHE A 9 17.33 18.69 -4.04
C PHE A 9 16.82 18.09 -2.72
N GLN A 10 16.91 16.77 -2.59
CA GLN A 10 16.50 16.06 -1.37
C GLN A 10 17.57 15.05 -0.99
N THR A 11 17.95 15.08 0.29
CA THR A 11 18.87 14.12 0.90
C THR A 11 18.17 13.34 1.98
N TYR A 12 18.27 12.02 1.93
CA TYR A 12 17.76 11.13 2.97
C TYR A 12 18.89 10.31 3.54
N LYS A 13 18.99 10.30 4.85
CA LYS A 13 19.94 9.48 5.59
C LYS A 13 19.20 8.58 6.56
N ALA A 14 19.27 7.26 6.36
CA ALA A 14 18.75 6.27 7.30
C ALA A 14 19.91 5.51 7.94
N ILE A 15 19.88 5.39 9.27
CA ILE A 15 20.80 4.56 10.04
C ILE A 15 19.96 3.50 10.73
N CYS A 16 20.17 2.23 10.37
CA CYS A 16 19.55 1.11 11.06
C CYS A 16 20.49 0.58 12.12
N LEU A 17 20.06 0.66 13.38
CA LEU A 17 20.76 0.11 14.55
C LEU A 17 19.99 -1.13 15.01
N ILE A 18 20.49 -2.32 14.64
CA ILE A 18 20.02 -3.57 15.24
C ILE A 18 21.01 -3.92 16.37
N PRO A 19 20.53 -4.33 17.57
CA PRO A 19 21.40 -4.44 18.73
C PRO A 19 22.57 -5.41 18.48
N LEU A 20 23.77 -4.90 18.63
CA LEU A 20 25.07 -5.56 18.79
C LEU A 20 25.81 -6.15 17.60
N VAL A 21 25.21 -6.41 16.42
CA VAL A 21 25.94 -7.13 15.36
C VAL A 21 25.89 -6.41 14.00
N TYR A 22 25.03 -5.44 13.82
CA TYR A 22 24.80 -4.77 12.54
C TYR A 22 24.74 -3.25 12.65
N ARG A 23 25.49 -2.57 11.80
CA ARG A 23 25.34 -1.15 11.56
C ARG A 23 25.43 -0.88 10.06
N VAL A 24 24.29 -0.58 9.44
CA VAL A 24 24.22 -0.23 8.03
C VAL A 24 23.73 1.22 7.90
N SER A 25 24.43 2.00 7.09
CA SER A 25 24.02 3.34 6.70
C SER A 25 23.60 3.33 5.25
N HIS A 26 22.40 3.79 4.97
CA HIS A 26 21.84 4.00 3.64
C HIS A 26 21.65 5.50 3.41
N GLU A 27 22.38 6.04 2.46
CA GLU A 27 22.30 7.44 2.01
C GLU A 27 21.67 7.47 0.62
N ASN A 28 20.68 8.32 0.43
CA ASN A 28 19.93 8.47 -0.82
C ASN A 28 19.81 9.94 -1.13
N ASP A 29 20.52 10.40 -2.15
CA ASP A 29 20.52 11.78 -2.62
C ASP A 29 19.79 11.84 -3.96
N ILE A 30 18.76 12.66 -4.05
CA ILE A 30 17.94 12.79 -5.24
C ILE A 30 17.98 14.24 -5.73
N LEU A 31 18.51 14.43 -6.93
CA LEU A 31 18.41 15.68 -7.68
C LEU A 31 17.26 15.58 -8.66
N ALA A 32 16.28 16.48 -8.58
CA ALA A 32 15.13 16.42 -9.46
C ALA A 32 14.80 17.78 -10.11
N ALA A 33 14.46 17.71 -11.38
CA ALA A 33 13.99 18.85 -12.18
C ALA A 33 12.57 18.57 -12.70
N TYR A 34 11.69 19.56 -12.60
CA TYR A 34 10.30 19.47 -13.02
C TYR A 34 9.99 20.47 -14.11
N LEU A 35 9.23 20.02 -15.10
CA LEU A 35 8.56 20.88 -16.06
C LEU A 35 7.07 20.55 -16.06
N GLY A 36 6.23 21.55 -15.84
CA GLY A 36 4.79 21.36 -15.81
C GLY A 36 4.06 22.44 -16.61
N TYR A 37 3.00 22.01 -17.30
CA TYR A 37 2.13 22.89 -18.06
C TYR A 37 0.68 22.60 -17.74
N GLY A 38 -0.08 23.62 -17.38
CA GLY A 38 -1.50 23.54 -17.07
C GLY A 38 -2.33 24.42 -18.01
N LEU A 39 -3.36 23.84 -18.61
CA LEU A 39 -4.30 24.50 -19.49
C LEU A 39 -5.72 24.31 -18.97
N LYS A 40 -6.51 25.40 -18.93
CA LYS A 40 -7.93 25.35 -18.60
C LYS A 40 -8.72 26.08 -19.69
N LEU A 41 -9.60 25.33 -20.35
CA LEU A 41 -10.48 25.81 -21.42
C LEU A 41 -11.93 25.48 -21.07
N GLY A 42 -12.64 26.43 -20.51
CA GLY A 42 -14.02 26.23 -20.07
C GLY A 42 -14.17 25.05 -19.09
N LYS A 43 -14.83 23.98 -19.53
CA LYS A 43 -15.07 22.77 -18.76
C LYS A 43 -13.90 21.77 -18.78
N LEU A 44 -12.94 21.95 -19.70
CA LEU A 44 -11.76 21.10 -19.85
C LEU A 44 -10.60 21.68 -19.04
N SER A 45 -9.92 20.82 -18.29
CA SER A 45 -8.66 21.13 -17.61
C SER A 45 -7.64 20.07 -17.98
N SER A 46 -6.43 20.49 -18.29
CA SER A 46 -5.32 19.63 -18.65
C SER A 46 -4.10 20.01 -17.82
N ARG A 47 -3.35 19.01 -17.38
CA ARG A 47 -2.06 19.17 -16.73
C ARG A 47 -1.10 18.14 -17.31
N LEU A 48 0.00 18.61 -17.85
CA LEU A 48 1.11 17.82 -18.35
C LEU A 48 2.31 18.06 -17.44
N GLY A 49 3.04 17.03 -17.11
CA GLY A 49 4.22 17.14 -16.28
C GLY A 49 5.29 16.14 -16.72
N VAL A 50 6.53 16.55 -16.62
CA VAL A 50 7.70 15.69 -16.75
C VAL A 50 8.62 16.00 -15.58
N ARG A 51 9.10 14.96 -14.93
CA ARG A 51 10.11 15.04 -13.90
C ARG A 51 11.30 14.20 -14.32
N TYR A 52 12.48 14.80 -14.29
CA TYR A 52 13.75 14.10 -14.38
C TYR A 52 14.31 13.93 -12.97
N GLU A 53 14.81 12.76 -12.65
CA GLU A 53 15.46 12.44 -11.38
C GLU A 53 16.81 11.79 -11.63
N HIS A 54 17.83 12.31 -10.99
CA HIS A 54 19.10 11.65 -10.83
C HIS A 54 19.26 11.24 -9.37
N THR A 55 19.49 9.95 -9.12
CA THR A 55 19.55 9.39 -7.77
C THR A 55 20.90 8.79 -7.53
N PHE A 56 21.56 9.22 -6.45
CA PHE A 56 22.75 8.59 -5.90
C PHE A 56 22.36 7.79 -4.68
N GLN A 57 22.69 6.51 -4.67
CA GLN A 57 22.43 5.62 -3.57
C GLN A 57 23.76 5.04 -3.05
N LYS A 58 23.98 5.14 -1.74
CA LYS A 58 25.20 4.67 -1.10
C LYS A 58 24.87 3.86 0.16
N ILE A 59 25.37 2.64 0.20
CA ILE A 59 25.21 1.75 1.35
C ILE A 59 26.58 1.46 1.94
N LYS A 60 26.69 1.67 3.25
CA LYS A 60 27.91 1.39 4.01
C LYS A 60 27.58 0.46 5.16
N TYR A 61 28.31 -0.64 5.22
CA TYR A 61 28.30 -1.58 6.31
C TYR A 61 29.43 -1.23 7.28
N ALA A 62 29.09 -0.70 8.44
CA ALA A 62 30.08 -0.38 9.48
C ALA A 62 30.37 -1.58 10.40
N LEU A 63 29.39 -2.48 10.56
CA LEU A 63 29.51 -3.72 11.33
C LEU A 63 28.63 -4.78 10.65
N GLY A 64 29.13 -6.02 10.53
CA GLY A 64 28.42 -7.15 9.93
C GLY A 64 28.98 -7.59 8.58
N VAL A 65 28.36 -8.58 7.98
CA VAL A 65 28.75 -9.13 6.67
C VAL A 65 27.98 -8.40 5.59
N GLY A 66 28.70 -7.76 4.67
CA GLY A 66 28.15 -7.05 3.52
C GLY A 66 29.23 -6.14 2.92
N GLU A 67 29.12 -5.89 1.63
CA GLU A 67 30.03 -4.99 0.93
C GLU A 67 29.43 -3.59 0.82
N ASN A 68 30.30 -2.58 0.93
CA ASN A 68 29.93 -1.22 0.63
C ASN A 68 29.70 -1.09 -0.86
N PHE A 69 28.58 -0.55 -1.27
CA PHE A 69 28.32 -0.28 -2.67
C PHE A 69 27.65 1.07 -2.86
N SER A 70 27.78 1.61 -4.07
CA SER A 70 27.07 2.79 -4.53
C SER A 70 26.54 2.51 -5.92
N THR A 71 25.36 3.05 -6.19
CA THR A 71 24.74 3.00 -7.52
C THR A 71 24.09 4.36 -7.81
N ASP A 72 23.97 4.66 -9.08
CA ASP A 72 23.25 5.85 -9.56
C ASP A 72 22.33 5.46 -10.69
N PHE A 73 21.22 6.18 -10.84
CA PHE A 73 20.29 5.99 -11.94
C PHE A 73 19.56 7.27 -12.30
N ASP A 74 19.25 7.34 -13.58
CA ASP A 74 18.51 8.42 -14.20
C ASP A 74 17.11 7.96 -14.56
N ASP A 75 16.12 8.75 -14.19
CA ASP A 75 14.72 8.42 -14.43
C ASP A 75 13.96 9.63 -14.98
N VAL A 76 13.15 9.39 -16.01
CA VAL A 76 12.20 10.36 -16.54
C VAL A 76 10.80 9.91 -16.21
N VAL A 77 10.05 10.75 -15.50
CA VAL A 77 8.74 10.45 -14.94
C VAL A 77 7.68 11.36 -15.56
N PRO A 78 7.02 10.92 -16.64
CA PRO A 78 5.93 11.66 -17.25
C PRO A 78 4.62 11.52 -16.48
N SER A 79 3.78 12.55 -16.55
CA SER A 79 2.42 12.55 -16.03
C SER A 79 1.49 13.37 -16.91
N VAL A 80 0.25 12.88 -17.07
CA VAL A 80 -0.80 13.55 -17.82
C VAL A 80 -2.10 13.46 -17.00
N SER A 81 -2.81 14.56 -16.88
CA SER A 81 -4.14 14.57 -16.27
C SER A 81 -5.09 15.43 -17.10
N LEU A 82 -6.17 14.83 -17.56
CA LEU A 82 -7.25 15.50 -18.27
C LEU A 82 -8.50 15.43 -17.40
N GLY A 83 -9.11 16.54 -17.12
CA GLY A 83 -10.34 16.64 -16.36
C GLY A 83 -11.42 17.33 -17.18
N TYR A 84 -12.62 16.77 -17.20
CA TYR A 84 -13.78 17.38 -17.87
C TYR A 84 -14.95 17.50 -16.88
N ARG A 85 -15.44 18.71 -16.71
CA ARG A 85 -16.61 19.00 -15.87
C ARG A 85 -17.87 18.90 -16.73
N LEU A 86 -18.67 17.84 -16.51
CA LEU A 86 -19.95 17.68 -17.19
C LEU A 86 -20.94 18.76 -16.75
N ASN A 87 -21.08 18.93 -15.42
CA ASN A 87 -21.84 19.97 -14.74
C ASN A 87 -21.25 20.19 -13.34
N ASP A 88 -21.93 20.97 -12.48
CA ASP A 88 -21.44 21.30 -11.13
C ASP A 88 -21.36 20.09 -10.19
N ALA A 89 -22.14 19.05 -10.45
CA ALA A 89 -22.17 17.82 -9.65
C ALA A 89 -21.32 16.70 -10.23
N GLN A 90 -20.96 16.74 -11.53
CA GLN A 90 -20.34 15.60 -12.23
C GLN A 90 -19.05 15.98 -12.92
N SER A 91 -18.07 15.12 -12.79
CA SER A 91 -16.77 15.26 -13.44
C SER A 91 -16.18 13.94 -13.89
N LEU A 92 -15.44 13.99 -14.97
CA LEU A 92 -14.60 12.91 -15.51
C LEU A 92 -13.14 13.31 -15.39
N ARG A 93 -12.29 12.34 -15.13
CA ARG A 93 -10.84 12.51 -15.15
C ARG A 93 -10.19 11.32 -15.81
N LEU A 94 -9.27 11.58 -16.73
CA LEU A 94 -8.34 10.60 -17.28
C LEU A 94 -6.94 10.99 -16.84
N GLY A 95 -6.22 10.06 -16.26
CA GLY A 95 -4.85 10.27 -15.78
C GLY A 95 -3.92 9.19 -16.30
N TYR A 96 -2.70 9.59 -16.57
CA TYR A 96 -1.56 8.70 -16.73
C TYR A 96 -0.43 9.22 -15.87
N ASN A 97 0.21 8.32 -15.13
CA ASN A 97 1.44 8.63 -14.42
C ASN A 97 2.38 7.42 -14.44
N MET A 98 3.63 7.72 -14.52
CA MET A 98 4.68 6.76 -14.23
C MET A 98 5.21 7.02 -12.82
N ARG A 99 5.51 5.96 -12.07
CA ARG A 99 6.17 6.02 -10.76
C ARG A 99 7.37 5.08 -10.75
N ILE A 100 8.38 5.48 -9.99
CA ILE A 100 9.57 4.70 -9.75
C ILE A 100 9.56 4.28 -8.30
N TYR A 101 9.81 2.99 -8.06
CA TYR A 101 10.01 2.47 -6.71
C TYR A 101 11.42 1.90 -6.62
N ARG A 102 12.23 2.51 -5.78
CA ARG A 102 13.60 2.11 -5.55
C ARG A 102 13.66 1.02 -4.50
N PRO A 103 14.59 0.05 -4.64
CA PRO A 103 14.75 -0.97 -3.62
C PRO A 103 15.14 -0.34 -2.29
N GLY A 104 14.47 -0.74 -1.22
CA GLY A 104 14.79 -0.30 0.13
C GLY A 104 15.97 -1.07 0.73
N ILE A 105 16.53 -0.57 1.84
CA ILE A 105 17.69 -1.16 2.53
C ILE A 105 17.48 -2.64 2.86
N TRP A 106 16.26 -3.04 3.24
CA TRP A 106 15.96 -4.42 3.61
C TRP A 106 15.99 -5.40 2.43
N SER A 107 15.57 -4.93 1.25
CA SER A 107 15.64 -5.76 0.05
C SER A 107 17.03 -5.81 -0.60
N LEU A 108 17.87 -4.80 -0.32
CA LEU A 108 19.25 -4.73 -0.82
C LEU A 108 20.29 -5.39 0.10
N ASN A 109 19.99 -5.47 1.41
CA ASN A 109 20.96 -5.94 2.40
C ASN A 109 21.35 -7.41 2.19
N PRO A 110 22.57 -7.74 1.81
CA PRO A 110 23.02 -9.11 1.56
C PRO A 110 23.23 -9.94 2.84
N TYR A 111 22.86 -9.41 4.01
CA TYR A 111 22.89 -10.17 5.25
C TYR A 111 21.94 -11.36 5.20
N LEU A 112 22.45 -12.54 5.52
CA LEU A 112 21.66 -13.74 5.66
C LEU A 112 21.07 -13.81 7.08
N ASP A 113 19.76 -13.67 7.19
CA ASP A 113 19.01 -13.93 8.43
C ASP A 113 18.86 -15.45 8.60
N GLN A 114 19.49 -15.99 9.66
CA GLN A 114 19.49 -17.39 10.06
C GLN A 114 18.78 -17.59 11.41
N THR A 115 17.96 -16.66 11.83
CA THR A 115 17.24 -16.76 13.12
C THR A 115 16.35 -18.00 13.17
N ASN A 116 15.75 -18.36 12.04
CA ASN A 116 15.10 -19.65 11.85
C ASN A 116 15.94 -20.51 10.87
N PRO A 117 16.57 -21.61 11.34
CA PRO A 117 17.42 -22.44 10.51
C PRO A 117 16.69 -23.16 9.35
N GLU A 118 15.38 -23.30 9.42
CA GLU A 118 14.56 -23.91 8.36
C GLU A 118 14.08 -22.87 7.31
N SER A 119 14.25 -21.57 7.62
CA SER A 119 13.77 -20.50 6.78
C SER A 119 14.74 -19.33 6.79
N LEU A 120 15.62 -19.30 5.82
CA LEU A 120 16.66 -18.31 5.66
C LEU A 120 16.18 -17.18 4.76
N SER A 121 16.62 -15.95 5.04
CA SER A 121 16.29 -14.80 4.17
C SER A 121 17.50 -13.89 3.96
N GLN A 122 17.63 -13.37 2.73
CA GLN A 122 18.73 -12.50 2.32
C GLN A 122 18.25 -11.46 1.31
N GLY A 123 18.66 -10.21 1.45
CA GLY A 123 18.45 -9.18 0.45
C GLY A 123 19.34 -9.40 -0.78
N ASN A 124 19.05 -8.66 -1.85
CA ASN A 124 19.78 -8.72 -3.12
C ASN A 124 20.28 -7.32 -3.51
N PRO A 125 21.60 -7.06 -3.45
CA PRO A 125 22.18 -5.76 -3.80
C PRO A 125 22.08 -5.41 -5.29
N ASN A 126 21.78 -6.39 -6.15
CA ASN A 126 21.69 -6.21 -7.61
C ASN A 126 20.28 -5.80 -8.09
N LEU A 127 19.40 -5.41 -7.18
CA LEU A 127 18.06 -4.95 -7.55
C LEU A 127 18.12 -3.61 -8.28
N VAL A 128 17.28 -3.50 -9.33
CA VAL A 128 17.03 -2.25 -10.05
C VAL A 128 15.67 -1.68 -9.69
N SER A 129 15.48 -0.39 -9.97
CA SER A 129 14.21 0.29 -9.68
C SER A 129 13.05 -0.27 -10.49
N GLU A 130 11.89 -0.40 -9.85
CA GLU A 130 10.63 -0.71 -10.52
C GLU A 130 10.13 0.51 -11.28
N LYS A 131 9.53 0.28 -12.45
CA LYS A 131 8.81 1.31 -13.22
C LYS A 131 7.35 0.92 -13.34
N ASN A 132 6.51 1.67 -12.67
CA ASN A 132 5.06 1.45 -12.67
C ASN A 132 4.38 2.49 -13.56
N HIS A 133 3.72 2.03 -14.61
CA HIS A 133 2.87 2.82 -15.50
C HIS A 133 1.43 2.63 -15.07
N ASN A 134 0.73 3.71 -14.77
CA ASN A 134 -0.66 3.68 -14.33
C ASN A 134 -1.52 4.59 -15.20
N VAL A 135 -2.56 4.01 -15.78
CA VAL A 135 -3.65 4.73 -16.47
C VAL A 135 -4.89 4.60 -15.64
N GLN A 136 -5.57 5.71 -15.36
CA GLN A 136 -6.79 5.72 -14.57
C GLN A 136 -7.87 6.59 -15.19
N PHE A 137 -9.09 6.11 -15.16
CA PHE A 137 -10.29 6.86 -15.52
C PHE A 137 -11.19 6.96 -14.30
N THR A 138 -11.60 8.19 -13.93
CA THR A 138 -12.42 8.45 -12.75
C THR A 138 -13.68 9.19 -13.16
N TYR A 139 -14.82 8.72 -12.68
CA TYR A 139 -16.10 9.42 -12.71
C TYR A 139 -16.51 9.78 -11.30
N ASN A 140 -16.90 11.03 -11.08
CA ASN A 140 -17.41 11.51 -9.81
C ASN A 140 -18.79 12.15 -9.99
N LEU A 141 -19.70 11.86 -9.07
CA LEU A 141 -20.99 12.53 -8.90
C LEU A 141 -21.15 12.92 -7.44
N PHE A 142 -21.33 14.22 -7.18
CA PHE A 142 -21.55 14.78 -5.86
C PHE A 142 -22.85 15.58 -5.85
N ALA A 143 -23.92 14.97 -5.34
CA ALA A 143 -25.20 15.61 -5.10
C ALA A 143 -25.47 15.68 -3.59
N SER A 144 -26.42 16.48 -3.17
CA SER A 144 -26.70 16.77 -1.75
C SER A 144 -27.01 15.53 -0.90
N ARG A 145 -27.68 14.53 -1.49
CA ARG A 145 -28.05 13.28 -0.78
C ARG A 145 -27.37 12.03 -1.30
N PHE A 146 -26.69 12.13 -2.44
CA PHE A 146 -26.07 11.01 -3.11
C PHE A 146 -24.71 11.42 -3.67
N SER A 147 -23.68 10.68 -3.34
CA SER A 147 -22.36 10.86 -3.93
C SER A 147 -21.78 9.52 -4.31
N THR A 148 -21.12 9.47 -5.44
CA THR A 148 -20.42 8.30 -5.90
C THR A 148 -19.14 8.69 -6.65
N SER A 149 -18.14 7.83 -6.53
CA SER A 149 -16.88 7.94 -7.27
C SER A 149 -16.51 6.56 -7.78
N TRP A 150 -16.23 6.44 -9.06
CA TRP A 150 -15.80 5.19 -9.69
C TRP A 150 -14.48 5.43 -10.39
N MET A 151 -13.55 4.52 -10.19
CA MET A 151 -12.23 4.56 -10.81
C MET A 151 -11.92 3.21 -11.44
N LEU A 152 -11.70 3.24 -12.75
CA LEU A 152 -11.11 2.15 -13.51
C LEU A 152 -9.63 2.45 -13.67
N SER A 153 -8.76 1.51 -13.35
CA SER A 153 -7.32 1.68 -13.53
C SER A 153 -6.67 0.44 -14.12
N TYR A 154 -5.61 0.69 -14.87
CA TYR A 154 -4.70 -0.33 -15.36
C TYR A 154 -3.28 0.05 -14.99
N SER A 155 -2.59 -0.88 -14.36
CA SER A 155 -1.22 -0.72 -13.89
C SER A 155 -0.33 -1.78 -14.51
N LEU A 156 0.81 -1.35 -15.02
CA LEU A 156 1.86 -2.21 -15.55
C LEU A 156 3.16 -1.87 -14.81
N THR A 157 3.68 -2.84 -14.07
CA THR A 157 4.96 -2.72 -13.38
C THR A 157 5.99 -3.61 -14.07
N ASN A 158 7.07 -2.99 -14.53
CA ASN A 158 8.25 -3.69 -15.02
C ASN A 158 9.31 -3.74 -13.91
N ASN A 159 10.09 -4.82 -13.86
CA ASN A 159 11.12 -5.05 -12.85
C ASN A 159 10.58 -5.00 -11.41
N ASN A 160 9.40 -5.57 -11.19
CA ASN A 160 8.77 -5.58 -9.87
C ASN A 160 9.68 -6.25 -8.84
N ILE A 161 9.95 -5.57 -7.73
CA ILE A 161 10.76 -6.09 -6.63
C ILE A 161 9.88 -6.94 -5.74
N THR A 162 10.10 -8.24 -5.75
CA THR A 162 9.35 -9.17 -4.91
C THR A 162 10.25 -10.18 -4.24
N SER A 163 9.79 -10.72 -3.12
CA SER A 163 10.46 -11.85 -2.48
C SER A 163 10.12 -13.14 -3.21
N VAL A 164 11.12 -13.95 -3.47
CA VAL A 164 11.00 -15.28 -4.07
C VAL A 164 11.59 -16.28 -3.09
N THR A 165 10.82 -17.29 -2.75
CA THR A 165 11.24 -18.39 -1.89
C THR A 165 11.55 -19.62 -2.75
N THR A 166 12.68 -20.25 -2.49
CA THR A 166 13.10 -21.51 -3.11
C THR A 166 13.51 -22.50 -2.04
N LEU A 167 13.22 -23.77 -2.26
CA LEU A 167 13.71 -24.84 -1.37
C LEU A 167 15.05 -25.31 -1.89
N VAL A 168 16.10 -25.09 -1.12
CA VAL A 168 17.49 -25.40 -1.50
C VAL A 168 18.25 -26.10 -0.37
N ASP A 169 19.28 -26.82 -0.71
CA ASP A 169 20.24 -27.36 0.27
C ASP A 169 21.03 -26.18 0.88
N ASP A 170 21.12 -26.11 2.21
CA ASP A 170 21.78 -25.00 2.92
C ASP A 170 23.25 -24.85 2.55
N ARG A 171 23.94 -25.95 2.06
CA ARG A 171 25.29 -25.93 1.54
C ARG A 171 25.46 -25.13 0.26
N THR A 172 24.39 -24.89 -0.46
CA THR A 172 24.41 -24.08 -1.71
C THR A 172 24.39 -22.59 -1.46
N ILE A 173 24.19 -22.15 -0.21
CA ILE A 173 24.13 -20.75 0.18
C ILE A 173 25.49 -20.38 0.81
N GLU A 174 26.29 -19.59 0.08
CA GLU A 174 27.67 -19.22 0.50
C GLU A 174 27.74 -18.56 1.88
N SER A 175 26.69 -17.84 2.28
CA SER A 175 26.64 -17.08 3.54
C SER A 175 26.30 -17.95 4.76
N VAL A 176 25.98 -19.24 4.60
CA VAL A 176 25.70 -20.15 5.72
C VAL A 176 27.01 -20.59 6.36
N LYS A 177 27.20 -20.25 7.63
CA LYS A 177 28.46 -20.51 8.34
C LYS A 177 28.69 -21.98 8.69
N ASN A 178 27.63 -22.72 9.00
CA ASN A 178 27.69 -24.14 9.41
C ASN A 178 26.59 -24.92 8.70
N PRO A 179 26.75 -25.23 7.40
CA PRO A 179 25.74 -25.93 6.63
C PRO A 179 25.55 -27.36 7.14
N THR A 180 24.31 -27.78 7.26
CA THR A 180 23.91 -29.09 7.75
C THR A 180 23.61 -30.09 6.64
N GLY A 181 23.41 -29.62 5.42
CA GLY A 181 22.94 -30.41 4.28
C GLY A 181 21.43 -30.64 4.28
N ASN A 182 20.69 -29.84 5.04
CA ASN A 182 19.23 -29.89 5.07
C ASN A 182 18.63 -29.02 3.96
N LEU A 183 17.46 -29.40 3.50
CA LEU A 183 16.63 -28.53 2.63
C LEU A 183 16.02 -27.44 3.47
N VAL A 184 16.24 -26.18 3.08
CA VAL A 184 15.74 -25.00 3.77
C VAL A 184 14.97 -24.08 2.80
N ASN A 185 14.00 -23.37 3.32
CA ASN A 185 13.33 -22.31 2.58
C ASN A 185 14.25 -21.09 2.51
N TYR A 186 14.80 -20.80 1.35
CA TYR A 186 15.64 -19.63 1.11
C TYR A 186 14.83 -18.55 0.39
N THR A 187 14.66 -17.41 1.04
CA THR A 187 13.91 -16.27 0.52
C THR A 187 14.88 -15.14 0.18
N THR A 188 14.82 -14.67 -1.07
CA THR A 188 15.56 -13.49 -1.51
C THR A 188 14.68 -12.57 -2.34
N TYR A 189 15.18 -11.38 -2.70
CA TYR A 189 14.47 -10.43 -3.54
C TYR A 189 14.99 -10.49 -4.98
N ARG A 190 14.04 -10.40 -5.93
CA ARG A 190 14.35 -10.36 -7.36
C ARG A 190 13.49 -9.30 -8.04
N ASN A 191 14.02 -8.73 -9.14
CA ASN A 191 13.20 -7.99 -10.07
C ASN A 191 12.49 -9.01 -10.95
N ILE A 192 11.22 -9.26 -10.70
CA ILE A 192 10.39 -10.14 -11.53
C ILE A 192 10.06 -9.46 -12.86
N GLY A 193 9.78 -10.26 -13.91
CA GLY A 193 9.61 -9.76 -15.25
C GLY A 193 8.52 -8.69 -15.38
N ARG A 194 7.27 -9.02 -15.04
CA ARG A 194 6.11 -8.16 -15.30
C ARG A 194 4.97 -8.42 -14.32
N THR A 195 4.39 -7.33 -13.81
CA THR A 195 3.11 -7.39 -13.09
C THR A 195 2.10 -6.51 -13.78
N GLN A 196 0.93 -7.04 -14.09
CA GLN A 196 -0.20 -6.30 -14.65
C GLN A 196 -1.38 -6.38 -13.67
N MET A 197 -2.09 -5.27 -13.54
CA MET A 197 -3.28 -5.21 -12.72
C MET A 197 -4.33 -4.32 -13.38
N ALA A 198 -5.50 -4.87 -13.63
CA ALA A 198 -6.68 -4.11 -14.02
C ALA A 198 -7.63 -4.06 -12.84
N SER A 199 -8.01 -2.87 -12.37
CA SER A 199 -8.86 -2.73 -11.18
C SER A 199 -10.01 -1.76 -11.38
N LEU A 200 -11.13 -2.06 -10.73
CA LEU A 200 -12.29 -1.20 -10.60
C LEU A 200 -12.54 -0.93 -9.12
N SER A 201 -12.58 0.34 -8.73
CA SER A 201 -12.99 0.73 -7.40
C SER A 201 -14.18 1.68 -7.45
N GLY A 202 -15.06 1.56 -6.46
CA GLY A 202 -16.26 2.35 -6.36
C GLY A 202 -16.55 2.75 -4.92
N TYR A 203 -16.96 3.98 -4.74
CA TYR A 203 -17.50 4.50 -3.49
C TYR A 203 -18.89 5.06 -3.72
N LEU A 204 -19.80 4.77 -2.80
CA LEU A 204 -21.14 5.27 -2.79
C LEU A 204 -21.50 5.74 -1.38
N SER A 205 -22.07 6.91 -1.28
CA SER A 205 -22.67 7.43 -0.05
C SER A 205 -24.06 7.99 -0.38
N TRP A 206 -25.06 7.50 0.33
CA TRP A 206 -26.44 7.87 0.10
C TRP A 206 -27.15 8.18 1.41
N THR A 207 -27.69 9.39 1.53
CA THR A 207 -28.58 9.79 2.61
C THR A 207 -30.02 9.44 2.22
N VAL A 208 -30.43 8.20 2.55
CA VAL A 208 -31.75 7.65 2.18
C VAL A 208 -32.87 8.42 2.84
N PHE A 209 -32.76 8.61 4.15
CA PHE A 209 -33.64 9.41 4.97
C PHE A 209 -32.84 10.50 5.67
N ARG A 210 -33.52 11.49 6.22
CA ARG A 210 -32.89 12.66 6.87
C ARG A 210 -31.78 12.28 7.87
N ASN A 211 -31.92 11.14 8.53
CA ASN A 211 -31.04 10.68 9.60
C ASN A 211 -30.35 9.33 9.32
N THR A 212 -30.56 8.77 8.11
CA THR A 212 -30.03 7.46 7.72
C THR A 212 -29.07 7.62 6.55
N ARG A 213 -27.82 7.21 6.73
CA ARG A 213 -26.77 7.22 5.71
C ARG A 213 -26.30 5.79 5.42
N LEU A 214 -26.26 5.47 4.15
CA LEU A 214 -25.61 4.27 3.62
C LEU A 214 -24.26 4.64 3.02
N ASN A 215 -23.24 3.82 3.28
CA ASN A 215 -21.95 3.92 2.63
C ASN A 215 -21.57 2.55 2.10
N LEU A 216 -21.01 2.53 0.90
CA LEU A 216 -20.51 1.32 0.27
C LEU A 216 -19.21 1.63 -0.47
N THR A 217 -18.20 0.82 -0.24
CA THR A 217 -16.93 0.84 -0.97
C THR A 217 -16.74 -0.54 -1.59
N LEU A 218 -16.49 -0.56 -2.89
CA LEU A 218 -16.23 -1.76 -3.67
C LEU A 218 -14.84 -1.63 -4.29
N TRP A 219 -14.14 -2.73 -4.36
CA TRP A 219 -12.90 -2.85 -5.06
C TRP A 219 -12.77 -4.25 -5.66
N GLY A 220 -12.31 -4.33 -6.87
CA GLY A 220 -12.02 -5.59 -7.55
C GLY A 220 -10.86 -5.40 -8.51
N ASP A 221 -10.01 -6.40 -8.62
CA ASP A 221 -8.91 -6.42 -9.56
C ASP A 221 -8.71 -7.80 -10.17
N TYR A 222 -8.13 -7.78 -11.36
CA TYR A 222 -7.47 -8.90 -11.98
C TYR A 222 -5.97 -8.61 -11.98
N SER A 223 -5.20 -9.49 -11.37
CA SER A 223 -3.74 -9.39 -11.29
C SER A 223 -3.08 -10.54 -12.03
N ASP A 224 -2.00 -10.24 -12.74
CA ASP A 224 -1.18 -11.17 -13.50
C ASP A 224 0.29 -10.90 -13.15
N TYR A 225 0.97 -11.91 -12.63
CA TYR A 225 2.36 -11.90 -12.18
C TYR A 225 3.16 -12.90 -13.02
N ASP A 226 4.16 -12.42 -13.74
CA ASP A 226 4.99 -13.23 -14.63
C ASP A 226 6.46 -12.86 -14.40
N ASP A 227 7.27 -13.79 -13.89
CA ASP A 227 8.72 -13.58 -13.70
C ASP A 227 9.53 -13.80 -14.99
N ARG A 228 8.84 -14.14 -16.09
CA ARG A 228 9.43 -14.47 -17.40
C ARG A 228 10.44 -15.61 -17.36
N GLN A 229 10.38 -16.45 -16.36
CA GLN A 229 11.22 -17.63 -16.21
C GLN A 229 10.36 -18.87 -15.94
N SER A 230 10.02 -19.11 -14.69
CA SER A 230 9.31 -20.33 -14.28
C SER A 230 8.05 -20.07 -13.48
N LEU A 231 7.85 -18.84 -13.00
CA LEU A 231 6.74 -18.49 -12.12
C LEU A 231 5.75 -17.59 -12.83
N HIS A 232 4.54 -18.08 -12.99
CA HIS A 232 3.41 -17.32 -13.49
C HIS A 232 2.17 -17.61 -12.65
N ASN A 233 1.52 -16.58 -12.16
CA ASN A 233 0.30 -16.72 -11.39
C ASN A 233 -0.62 -15.53 -11.64
N TYR A 234 -1.93 -15.79 -11.66
CA TYR A 234 -2.94 -14.78 -11.91
C TYR A 234 -4.22 -15.06 -11.13
N GLY A 235 -5.04 -14.06 -11.01
CA GLY A 235 -6.33 -14.24 -10.34
C GLY A 235 -7.12 -12.97 -10.14
N TRP A 236 -8.37 -13.17 -9.75
CA TRP A 236 -9.28 -12.12 -9.34
C TRP A 236 -9.23 -11.96 -7.83
N SER A 237 -9.21 -10.72 -7.38
CA SER A 237 -9.39 -10.33 -5.99
C SER A 237 -10.46 -9.26 -5.89
N GLY A 238 -11.08 -9.13 -4.72
CA GLY A 238 -12.05 -8.06 -4.51
C GLY A 238 -12.36 -7.86 -3.05
N SER A 239 -12.84 -6.67 -2.73
CA SER A 239 -13.34 -6.36 -1.38
C SER A 239 -14.60 -5.51 -1.45
N MET A 240 -15.43 -5.68 -0.43
CA MET A 240 -16.61 -4.88 -0.21
C MET A 240 -16.63 -4.45 1.25
N ASN A 241 -16.86 -3.15 1.48
CA ASN A 241 -17.07 -2.60 2.81
C ASN A 241 -18.29 -1.69 2.76
N GLY A 242 -19.23 -1.92 3.64
CA GLY A 242 -20.46 -1.16 3.67
C GLY A 242 -20.95 -0.90 5.08
N GLY A 243 -21.83 0.07 5.23
CA GLY A 243 -22.42 0.37 6.49
C GLY A 243 -23.67 1.22 6.39
N VAL A 244 -24.50 1.07 7.39
CA VAL A 244 -25.70 1.88 7.63
C VAL A 244 -25.49 2.65 8.91
N GLN A 245 -25.61 3.96 8.86
CA GLN A 245 -25.55 4.81 10.03
C GLN A 245 -26.90 5.48 10.24
N GLN A 246 -27.47 5.33 11.43
CA GLN A 246 -28.69 5.95 11.88
C GLN A 246 -28.40 6.95 12.99
N THR A 247 -28.73 8.22 12.76
CA THR A 247 -28.72 9.24 13.81
C THR A 247 -30.11 9.29 14.47
N LEU A 248 -30.13 9.15 15.79
CA LEU A 248 -31.34 9.17 16.59
C LEU A 248 -31.40 10.45 17.45
N PRO A 249 -32.57 10.80 17.98
CA PRO A 249 -32.70 11.92 18.91
C PRO A 249 -31.73 11.81 20.11
N LYS A 250 -31.47 12.94 20.78
CA LYS A 250 -30.61 13.02 21.95
C LYS A 250 -29.17 12.57 21.71
N ASN A 251 -28.63 12.84 20.50
CA ASN A 251 -27.23 12.58 20.10
C ASN A 251 -26.81 11.11 20.17
N TRP A 252 -27.72 10.18 19.87
CA TRP A 252 -27.38 8.81 19.61
C TRP A 252 -27.01 8.59 18.15
N LYS A 253 -25.98 7.78 17.90
CA LYS A 253 -25.63 7.26 16.58
C LYS A 253 -25.46 5.76 16.65
N LEU A 254 -26.20 5.04 15.82
CA LEU A 254 -26.10 3.60 15.66
C LEU A 254 -25.48 3.32 14.30
N SER A 255 -24.58 2.36 14.20
CA SER A 255 -24.05 1.92 12.92
C SER A 255 -23.97 0.41 12.87
N LEU A 256 -24.34 -0.14 11.70
CA LEU A 256 -24.06 -1.52 11.30
C LEU A 256 -23.02 -1.44 10.19
N ASN A 257 -21.91 -2.15 10.31
CA ASN A 257 -20.89 -2.23 9.29
C ASN A 257 -20.68 -3.70 8.92
N PHE A 258 -20.43 -3.93 7.67
CA PHE A 258 -20.09 -5.24 7.12
C PHE A 258 -19.00 -5.07 6.05
N GLY A 259 -18.23 -6.08 5.88
CA GLY A 259 -17.24 -6.08 4.83
C GLY A 259 -16.58 -7.43 4.69
N GLY A 260 -15.75 -7.52 3.67
CA GLY A 260 -14.99 -8.70 3.39
C GLY A 260 -14.15 -8.55 2.14
N TRP A 261 -13.29 -9.51 1.96
CA TRP A 261 -12.45 -9.63 0.77
C TRP A 261 -12.43 -11.08 0.30
N THR A 262 -12.28 -11.26 -0.99
CA THR A 262 -12.11 -12.55 -1.62
C THR A 262 -10.68 -13.06 -1.46
N ARG A 263 -10.39 -14.21 -2.02
CA ARG A 263 -9.04 -14.74 -2.12
C ARG A 263 -8.12 -13.72 -2.83
N SER A 264 -6.89 -13.55 -2.33
CA SER A 264 -5.84 -12.76 -2.98
C SER A 264 -4.76 -13.67 -3.57
N THR A 265 -4.19 -13.23 -4.69
CA THR A 265 -3.15 -13.93 -5.44
C THR A 265 -1.91 -13.05 -5.52
N GLY A 266 -0.73 -13.62 -5.25
CA GLY A 266 0.59 -13.04 -5.52
C GLY A 266 1.38 -13.97 -6.42
N LEU A 267 2.62 -13.67 -6.76
CA LEU A 267 3.43 -14.49 -7.66
C LEU A 267 3.49 -15.96 -7.19
N GLN A 268 3.87 -16.19 -5.95
CA GLN A 268 3.96 -17.53 -5.35
C GLN A 268 2.89 -17.80 -4.29
N SER A 269 2.01 -16.84 -3.99
CA SER A 269 1.13 -16.92 -2.83
C SER A 269 -0.35 -16.85 -3.19
N LYS A 270 -1.16 -17.55 -2.38
CA LYS A 270 -2.62 -17.43 -2.35
C LYS A 270 -3.09 -17.37 -0.90
N SER A 271 -3.92 -16.37 -0.59
CA SER A 271 -4.53 -16.22 0.73
C SER A 271 -6.03 -16.29 0.61
N ASP A 272 -6.69 -16.93 1.56
CA ASP A 272 -8.15 -17.00 1.58
C ASP A 272 -8.78 -15.63 1.83
N GLY A 273 -10.01 -15.49 1.35
CA GLY A 273 -10.87 -14.37 1.67
C GLY A 273 -11.36 -14.42 3.11
N ASN A 274 -11.91 -13.29 3.57
CA ASN A 274 -12.50 -13.18 4.88
C ASN A 274 -13.64 -12.16 4.87
N TYR A 275 -14.50 -12.20 5.89
CA TYR A 275 -15.57 -11.23 6.08
C TYR A 275 -15.67 -10.81 7.54
N TYR A 276 -16.24 -9.66 7.79
CA TYR A 276 -16.52 -9.16 9.12
C TYR A 276 -17.84 -8.39 9.15
N TYR A 277 -18.40 -8.27 10.33
CA TYR A 277 -19.52 -7.39 10.61
C TYR A 277 -19.37 -6.80 12.01
N SER A 278 -19.89 -5.61 12.18
CA SER A 278 -19.84 -4.92 13.47
C SER A 278 -21.07 -4.07 13.68
N MET A 279 -21.44 -3.93 14.94
CA MET A 279 -22.45 -2.99 15.40
C MET A 279 -21.79 -1.99 16.36
N THR A 280 -22.11 -0.71 16.20
CA THR A 280 -21.63 0.33 17.09
C THR A 280 -22.76 1.21 17.56
N ALA A 281 -22.67 1.64 18.82
CA ALA A 281 -23.57 2.62 19.41
C ALA A 281 -22.72 3.73 20.04
N GLN A 282 -22.98 4.96 19.64
CA GLN A 282 -22.34 6.15 20.20
C GLN A 282 -23.37 7.04 20.85
N LYS A 283 -23.03 7.54 22.04
CA LYS A 283 -23.80 8.56 22.76
C LYS A 283 -22.91 9.73 23.12
N SER A 284 -23.34 10.93 22.72
CA SER A 284 -22.60 12.15 23.03
C SER A 284 -23.38 12.99 24.06
N PHE A 285 -22.63 13.58 25.00
CA PHE A 285 -23.08 14.46 26.06
C PHE A 285 -22.27 15.74 26.08
N LEU A 286 -22.72 16.74 26.84
CA LEU A 286 -22.00 18.00 27.10
C LEU A 286 -21.54 18.68 25.80
N ASN A 287 -22.42 18.86 24.84
CA ASN A 287 -22.11 19.44 23.52
C ASN A 287 -20.96 18.72 22.82
N ASN A 288 -21.00 17.37 22.79
CA ASN A 288 -19.99 16.49 22.21
C ASN A 288 -18.62 16.50 22.93
N ARG A 289 -18.54 17.02 24.15
CA ARG A 289 -17.31 16.95 24.96
C ARG A 289 -17.10 15.58 25.61
N LEU A 290 -18.19 14.88 25.96
CA LEU A 290 -18.13 13.54 26.54
C LEU A 290 -18.82 12.57 25.58
N ASN A 291 -18.10 11.52 25.13
CA ASN A 291 -18.60 10.54 24.19
C ASN A 291 -18.40 9.13 24.75
N PHE A 292 -19.45 8.34 24.71
CA PHE A 292 -19.44 6.92 24.96
C PHE A 292 -19.55 6.21 23.61
N TYR A 293 -18.67 5.26 23.37
CA TYR A 293 -18.65 4.45 22.17
C TYR A 293 -18.61 2.97 22.55
N MET A 294 -19.62 2.23 22.14
CA MET A 294 -19.75 0.79 22.35
C MET A 294 -19.65 0.10 20.99
N TYR A 295 -18.98 -1.02 20.94
CA TYR A 295 -18.91 -1.84 19.75
C TYR A 295 -18.99 -3.32 20.03
N ALA A 296 -19.53 -4.06 19.07
CA ALA A 296 -19.56 -5.51 19.03
C ALA A 296 -19.14 -5.95 17.62
N ASN A 297 -18.05 -6.70 17.53
CA ASN A 297 -17.51 -7.22 16.27
C ASN A 297 -17.71 -8.72 16.20
N SER A 298 -18.16 -9.24 15.04
CA SER A 298 -18.29 -10.67 14.74
C SER A 298 -18.95 -11.48 15.88
N PHE A 299 -19.98 -10.89 16.51
CA PHE A 299 -20.53 -11.34 17.79
C PHE A 299 -21.30 -12.68 17.72
N PHE A 300 -21.55 -13.21 16.51
CA PHE A 300 -22.09 -14.56 16.31
C PHE A 300 -21.04 -15.60 15.91
N GLN A 301 -19.75 -15.19 15.86
CA GLN A 301 -18.71 -16.04 15.35
C GLN A 301 -17.57 -16.17 16.36
N THR A 302 -17.35 -17.37 16.87
CA THR A 302 -16.32 -17.65 17.88
C THR A 302 -15.00 -18.09 17.29
N GLU A 303 -14.99 -18.55 16.05
CA GLU A 303 -13.80 -19.06 15.38
C GLU A 303 -13.79 -18.67 13.91
N LYS A 304 -12.62 -18.28 13.41
CA LYS A 304 -12.32 -18.02 12.02
C LYS A 304 -11.05 -18.74 11.61
N HIS A 305 -11.09 -19.32 10.42
CA HIS A 305 -9.96 -19.96 9.78
C HIS A 305 -9.46 -19.10 8.63
N SER A 306 -8.17 -19.11 8.41
CA SER A 306 -7.51 -18.46 7.28
C SER A 306 -6.38 -19.34 6.79
N LYS A 307 -6.34 -19.57 5.48
CA LYS A 307 -5.30 -20.37 4.83
C LYS A 307 -4.43 -19.45 4.00
N HIS A 308 -3.14 -19.62 4.16
CA HIS A 308 -2.13 -19.00 3.32
C HIS A 308 -1.27 -20.10 2.70
N THR A 309 -1.12 -20.05 1.38
CA THR A 309 -0.36 -21.04 0.64
C THR A 309 0.74 -20.35 -0.15
N VAL A 310 1.96 -20.85 -0.06
CA VAL A 310 3.10 -20.44 -0.88
C VAL A 310 3.53 -21.63 -1.71
N THR A 311 3.58 -21.44 -3.03
CA THR A 311 3.93 -22.48 -3.99
C THR A 311 5.23 -22.09 -4.69
N GLY A 312 6.25 -22.90 -4.61
CA GLY A 312 7.48 -22.80 -5.39
C GLY A 312 7.55 -23.85 -6.47
N GLU A 313 8.65 -23.89 -7.22
CA GLU A 313 8.85 -24.90 -8.27
C GLU A 313 8.83 -26.34 -7.71
N ASN A 314 9.35 -26.53 -6.50
CA ASN A 314 9.57 -27.85 -5.88
C ASN A 314 9.01 -27.96 -4.46
N PHE A 315 8.18 -26.99 -4.01
CA PHE A 315 7.60 -27.05 -2.68
C PHE A 315 6.19 -26.42 -2.64
N LEU A 316 5.43 -26.83 -1.65
CA LEU A 316 4.15 -26.26 -1.26
C LEU A 316 4.16 -26.06 0.27
N ASN A 317 4.10 -24.81 0.70
CA ASN A 317 3.95 -24.46 2.11
C ASN A 317 2.55 -23.93 2.35
N ARG A 318 1.85 -24.53 3.33
CA ARG A 318 0.50 -24.13 3.71
C ARG A 318 0.44 -23.81 5.18
N THR A 319 -0.01 -22.63 5.49
CA THR A 319 -0.26 -22.16 6.85
C THR A 319 -1.76 -22.04 7.07
N ASP A 320 -2.28 -22.78 8.04
CA ASP A 320 -3.65 -22.70 8.51
C ASP A 320 -3.64 -21.97 9.86
N SER A 321 -4.39 -20.88 9.96
CA SER A 321 -4.50 -20.06 11.18
C SER A 321 -5.95 -20.03 11.63
N SER A 322 -6.15 -20.15 12.95
CA SER A 322 -7.47 -20.03 13.58
C SER A 322 -7.42 -18.95 14.67
N TYR A 323 -8.44 -18.14 14.75
CA TYR A 323 -8.55 -17.09 15.77
C TYR A 323 -10.01 -16.77 16.12
N ASN A 324 -10.22 -16.22 17.32
CA ASN A 324 -11.53 -15.74 17.74
C ASN A 324 -11.74 -14.29 17.29
N PRO A 325 -12.69 -14.01 16.37
CA PRO A 325 -13.00 -12.66 15.91
C PRO A 325 -13.98 -11.91 16.80
N CYS A 326 -14.64 -12.57 17.74
CA CYS A 326 -15.65 -11.98 18.62
C CYS A 326 -15.01 -10.99 19.59
N ARG A 327 -15.41 -9.72 19.51
CA ARG A 327 -14.88 -8.66 20.37
C ARG A 327 -15.98 -7.69 20.75
N PHE A 328 -16.01 -7.33 22.02
CA PHE A 328 -16.84 -6.27 22.55
C PHE A 328 -15.95 -5.22 23.20
N GLY A 329 -16.36 -3.97 23.14
CA GLY A 329 -15.61 -2.91 23.77
C GLY A 329 -16.45 -1.69 24.09
N LEU A 330 -15.97 -0.95 25.11
CA LEU A 330 -16.49 0.34 25.53
C LEU A 330 -15.33 1.33 25.55
N SER A 331 -15.52 2.48 24.94
CA SER A 331 -14.58 3.60 24.97
C SER A 331 -15.30 4.83 25.47
N VAL A 332 -14.66 5.55 26.38
CA VAL A 332 -15.13 6.84 26.89
C VAL A 332 -14.11 7.90 26.53
N SER A 333 -14.53 8.92 25.80
CA SER A 333 -13.68 10.06 25.42
C SER A 333 -14.23 11.33 26.05
N TRP A 334 -13.41 12.00 26.83
CA TRP A 334 -13.74 13.27 27.44
C TRP A 334 -12.76 14.36 27.01
N ARG A 335 -13.27 15.38 26.33
CA ARG A 335 -12.51 16.56 25.92
C ARG A 335 -12.62 17.62 27.00
N ILE A 336 -11.51 17.88 27.68
CA ILE A 336 -11.40 18.90 28.73
C ILE A 336 -10.63 20.09 28.15
N GLY A 337 -11.17 21.31 28.32
CA GLY A 337 -10.57 22.55 27.82
C GLY A 337 -10.97 22.90 26.40
N GLU A 338 -10.58 24.09 25.97
CA GLU A 338 -10.72 24.62 24.61
C GLU A 338 -9.32 24.90 24.06
N LEU A 339 -9.03 24.40 22.87
CA LEU A 339 -7.83 24.82 22.14
C LEU A 339 -8.05 26.22 21.59
N SER A 340 -7.49 27.22 22.28
CA SER A 340 -7.52 28.63 21.85
C SER A 340 -6.36 29.01 20.91
N SER A 341 -5.49 28.07 20.56
CA SER A 341 -4.39 28.36 19.64
C SER A 341 -4.82 28.20 18.20
N GLY A 342 -4.68 29.27 17.42
CA GLY A 342 -4.80 29.19 15.97
C GLY A 342 -3.86 28.11 15.45
N VAL A 343 -4.40 27.21 14.62
CA VAL A 343 -3.63 26.14 13.97
C VAL A 343 -2.54 26.79 13.13
N LYS A 344 -1.28 26.78 13.61
CA LYS A 344 -0.14 27.02 12.72
C LYS A 344 -0.20 25.94 11.64
N LYS A 345 -0.34 26.35 10.37
CA LYS A 345 -0.16 25.43 9.25
C LYS A 345 1.19 24.76 9.45
N ALA A 346 1.18 23.44 9.66
CA ALA A 346 2.40 22.66 9.60
C ALA A 346 3.00 22.86 8.21
N GLU A 347 4.25 23.25 8.14
CA GLU A 347 5.01 23.22 6.90
C GLU A 347 4.99 21.76 6.43
N ARG A 348 4.43 21.54 5.24
CA ARG A 348 4.44 20.22 4.62
C ARG A 348 5.89 19.91 4.25
N SER A 349 6.53 19.05 5.01
CA SER A 349 7.73 18.36 4.54
C SER A 349 7.32 17.49 3.35
N ILE A 350 8.10 17.54 2.29
CA ILE A 350 7.93 16.61 1.17
C ILE A 350 8.50 15.27 1.63
N GLU A 351 7.64 14.28 1.86
CA GLU A 351 8.07 12.90 2.13
C GLU A 351 8.26 12.18 0.79
N ASN A 352 9.32 11.39 0.69
CA ASN A 352 9.60 10.57 -0.48
C ASN A 352 9.00 9.17 -0.29
N ASP A 353 7.87 8.91 -0.95
CA ASP A 353 7.16 7.63 -0.94
C ASP A 353 7.74 6.60 -1.93
N ASP A 354 8.81 6.96 -2.66
CA ASP A 354 9.34 6.16 -3.77
C ASP A 354 10.25 5.01 -3.31
N VAL A 355 10.44 4.83 -2.01
CA VAL A 355 11.21 3.72 -1.44
C VAL A 355 10.29 2.64 -0.90
N LYS A 356 10.41 1.42 -1.46
CA LYS A 356 9.65 0.27 -1.01
C LYS A 356 10.15 -0.19 0.37
N SER A 357 9.35 0.03 1.40
CA SER A 357 9.61 -0.48 2.74
C SER A 357 8.98 -1.86 2.93
N LYS A 358 9.58 -2.68 3.78
CA LYS A 358 9.01 -3.97 4.19
C LYS A 358 7.71 -3.68 4.98
N LYS A 359 6.57 -4.19 4.50
CA LYS A 359 5.35 -4.31 5.29
C LYS A 359 5.40 -5.55 6.14
#